data_eab06056cac34a5eb6f2ca4649028d21
#
_entry.id   eab06056cac34a5eb6f2ca4649028d21
#
_cell.length_a   1.000
_cell.length_b   1.000
_cell.length_c   1.000
_cell.angle_alpha   90.00
_cell.angle_beta   90.00
_cell.angle_gamma   90.00
#
_symmetry.space_group_name_H-M   'P 1'
#
loop_
_entity.id
_entity.type
_entity.pdbx_description
1 polymer ?
#
loop_
_entity_poly.entity_id
_entity_poly.type
_entity_poly.pdbx_seq_one_letter_code
_entity_poly.pdbx_strand_id
1 'polypeptide(L)'
;MKRNILICFLFLFATALQSSSLKEYSIEKLEKILVKEFHPYPTYGDDIWFKIPDSIRLVYINQAEMRIHDNWESLPASLFMEYKQTGDRNRYQNVYFKKRSQLTTLAMGELLEGKGRFILPLINGILSTCEETWWGLPAHYGTCLPQPEDQTVALFAAQTAGDLALIQDVFRHVFDSISPLLNQRITHELKRRILEPCRTRTFKWMTEDNNWNPWITSHWITVALIAEKDISKRAEDISLALKAMDYYYSHYRNDGGCDEGPGYWASSCGCFFNCNYLLYKATDGKIDLRNEEKFHRMGEFICKVYMGRNNRFVNFADASPRTNLNPGMVYEYGKFIGNNTMMGFGALKAKESIAKKEMISNGKGASINGFLYTLLSVSYTHLRAHETSLHL
;
A
#
# COMPACT_ATOMS: atom_id res chain seq x y z
N MET A 1 56.97 -20.72 -46.86
CA MET A 1 55.89 -19.77 -46.44
C MET A 1 54.88 -20.50 -45.59
N LYS A 2 54.95 -20.39 -44.25
CA LYS A 2 54.03 -21.00 -43.32
C LYS A 2 53.07 -19.90 -42.86
N ARG A 3 51.78 -19.98 -43.16
CA ARG A 3 50.72 -19.06 -42.72
C ARG A 3 50.24 -19.50 -41.35
N ASN A 4 50.53 -18.73 -40.31
CA ASN A 4 49.95 -18.90 -38.99
C ASN A 4 48.52 -18.32 -39.00
N ILE A 5 47.53 -19.19 -38.80
CA ILE A 5 46.17 -18.77 -38.57
C ILE A 5 46.02 -18.59 -37.07
N LEU A 6 45.85 -17.33 -36.66
CA LEU A 6 45.53 -16.94 -35.27
C LEU A 6 44.03 -17.07 -35.09
N ILE A 7 43.60 -18.09 -34.34
CA ILE A 7 42.19 -18.27 -33.96
C ILE A 7 41.97 -17.48 -32.67
N CYS A 8 41.30 -16.33 -32.79
CA CYS A 8 40.79 -15.60 -31.63
C CYS A 8 39.54 -16.28 -31.10
N PHE A 9 39.64 -16.96 -29.96
CA PHE A 9 38.50 -17.39 -29.19
C PHE A 9 37.90 -16.17 -28.47
N LEU A 10 36.80 -15.62 -28.98
CA LEU A 10 35.93 -14.70 -28.28
C LEU A 10 35.11 -15.52 -27.27
N PHE A 11 35.51 -15.49 -26.00
CA PHE A 11 34.67 -15.90 -24.89
C PHE A 11 33.59 -14.83 -24.69
N LEU A 12 32.43 -15.03 -25.28
CA LEU A 12 31.20 -14.37 -24.90
C LEU A 12 30.81 -14.89 -23.51
N PHE A 13 31.19 -14.15 -22.47
CA PHE A 13 30.54 -14.26 -21.18
C PHE A 13 29.10 -13.74 -21.35
N ALA A 14 28.19 -14.65 -21.71
CA ALA A 14 26.78 -14.44 -21.45
C ALA A 14 26.62 -14.49 -19.93
N THR A 15 26.67 -13.34 -19.27
CA THR A 15 26.10 -13.20 -17.93
C THR A 15 24.61 -13.44 -18.11
N ALA A 16 24.17 -14.67 -17.88
CA ALA A 16 22.77 -14.96 -17.63
C ALA A 16 22.43 -14.08 -16.41
N LEU A 17 21.69 -13.00 -16.62
CA LEU A 17 20.98 -12.30 -15.56
C LEU A 17 20.08 -13.34 -14.93
N GLN A 18 20.55 -13.92 -13.84
CA GLN A 18 19.79 -14.85 -13.04
C GLN A 18 18.72 -13.99 -12.37
N SER A 19 17.49 -14.06 -12.90
CA SER A 19 16.33 -13.47 -12.25
C SER A 19 16.34 -13.93 -10.80
N SER A 20 16.49 -13.01 -9.86
CA SER A 20 16.54 -13.34 -8.44
C SER A 20 15.20 -13.90 -8.04
N SER A 21 15.10 -15.22 -7.85
CA SER A 21 13.87 -15.83 -7.36
C SER A 21 13.61 -15.31 -5.94
N LEU A 22 12.46 -14.66 -5.72
CA LEU A 22 12.04 -14.21 -4.40
C LEU A 22 11.91 -15.36 -3.39
N LYS A 23 11.87 -16.61 -3.86
CA LYS A 23 11.82 -17.84 -3.04
C LYS A 23 13.13 -18.20 -2.35
N GLU A 24 14.25 -17.61 -2.74
CA GLU A 24 15.59 -18.02 -2.26
C GLU A 24 15.94 -17.50 -0.85
N TYR A 25 15.02 -16.78 -0.20
CA TYR A 25 15.25 -16.25 1.12
C TYR A 25 14.71 -17.18 2.20
N SER A 26 15.61 -18.00 2.80
CA SER A 26 15.28 -18.81 3.98
C SER A 26 15.00 -17.92 5.21
N ILE A 27 14.32 -18.47 6.22
CA ILE A 27 14.03 -17.77 7.46
C ILE A 27 15.34 -17.29 8.11
N GLU A 28 16.36 -18.14 8.19
CA GLU A 28 17.66 -17.82 8.81
C GLU A 28 18.41 -16.70 8.04
N LYS A 29 18.23 -16.63 6.72
CA LYS A 29 18.77 -15.53 5.91
C LYS A 29 18.01 -14.23 6.18
N LEU A 30 16.70 -14.30 6.30
CA LEU A 30 15.83 -13.15 6.60
C LEU A 30 16.09 -12.60 8.00
N GLU A 31 16.25 -13.43 9.01
CA GLU A 31 16.61 -13.00 10.37
C GLU A 31 17.89 -12.14 10.41
N LYS A 32 18.85 -12.44 9.54
CA LYS A 32 20.13 -11.73 9.47
C LYS A 32 20.06 -10.42 8.71
N ILE A 33 19.12 -10.28 7.76
CA ILE A 33 19.05 -9.11 6.88
C ILE A 33 17.93 -8.15 7.22
N LEU A 34 16.89 -8.59 7.95
CA LEU A 34 15.80 -7.71 8.37
C LEU A 34 16.29 -6.75 9.47
N VAL A 35 15.95 -5.49 9.32
CA VAL A 35 16.19 -4.47 10.35
C VAL A 35 15.42 -4.82 11.64
N LYS A 36 15.99 -4.50 12.79
CA LYS A 36 15.35 -4.81 14.10
C LYS A 36 14.09 -3.97 14.31
N GLU A 37 14.15 -2.70 13.98
CA GLU A 37 13.02 -1.75 14.04
C GLU A 37 12.77 -1.18 12.67
N PHE A 38 11.50 -1.04 12.34
CA PHE A 38 11.09 -0.56 11.03
C PHE A 38 10.02 0.51 11.17
N HIS A 39 10.37 1.71 10.71
CA HIS A 39 9.52 2.90 10.68
C HIS A 39 9.51 3.44 9.26
N PRO A 40 8.51 3.09 8.43
CA PRO A 40 8.49 3.47 7.01
C PRO A 40 8.31 4.97 6.80
N TYR A 41 7.72 5.68 7.78
CA TYR A 41 7.39 7.10 7.70
C TYR A 41 7.87 7.86 8.95
N PRO A 42 8.05 9.20 8.83
CA PRO A 42 8.29 10.07 9.97
C PRO A 42 7.14 10.01 10.97
N THR A 43 7.45 10.18 12.25
CA THR A 43 6.47 10.12 13.34
C THR A 43 5.70 11.42 13.51
N TYR A 44 4.62 11.39 14.29
CA TYR A 44 3.88 12.58 14.68
C TYR A 44 4.79 13.57 15.42
N GLY A 45 4.72 14.82 14.99
CA GLY A 45 5.54 15.91 15.54
C GLY A 45 6.86 16.16 14.79
N ASP A 46 7.22 15.28 13.82
CA ASP A 46 8.39 15.54 12.98
C ASP A 46 8.19 16.79 12.10
N ASP A 47 9.22 17.65 12.03
CA ASP A 47 9.18 18.92 11.29
C ASP A 47 8.83 18.77 9.80
N ILE A 48 9.06 17.61 9.22
CA ILE A 48 8.79 17.36 7.81
C ILE A 48 7.31 17.56 7.45
N TRP A 49 6.41 17.25 8.38
CA TRP A 49 4.95 17.42 8.19
C TRP A 49 4.56 18.89 8.11
N PHE A 50 5.25 19.75 8.84
CA PHE A 50 5.02 21.20 8.86
C PHE A 50 5.70 21.95 7.71
N LYS A 51 6.64 21.29 7.01
CA LYS A 51 7.28 21.80 5.78
C LYS A 51 6.42 21.59 4.52
N ILE A 52 5.35 20.78 4.61
CA ILE A 52 4.39 20.64 3.53
C ILE A 52 3.64 21.96 3.34
N PRO A 53 3.51 22.49 2.09
CA PRO A 53 2.87 23.77 1.83
C PRO A 53 1.44 23.85 2.42
N ASP A 54 1.10 25.00 2.99
CA ASP A 54 -0.23 25.23 3.60
C ASP A 54 -1.38 24.99 2.63
N SER A 55 -1.20 25.30 1.35
CA SER A 55 -2.18 25.02 0.29
C SER A 55 -2.56 23.53 0.19
N ILE A 56 -1.67 22.63 0.62
CA ILE A 56 -1.88 21.18 0.66
C ILE A 56 -2.37 20.79 2.05
N ARG A 57 -1.68 21.20 3.12
CA ARG A 57 -2.00 20.86 4.51
C ARG A 57 -3.44 21.19 4.86
N LEU A 58 -3.88 22.42 4.53
CA LEU A 58 -5.22 22.91 4.84
C LEU A 58 -6.34 22.09 4.18
N VAL A 59 -6.10 21.46 3.04
CA VAL A 59 -7.08 20.55 2.42
C VAL A 59 -7.39 19.37 3.34
N TYR A 60 -6.35 18.72 3.89
CA TYR A 60 -6.51 17.59 4.80
C TYR A 60 -7.06 17.98 6.16
N ILE A 61 -6.57 19.09 6.72
CA ILE A 61 -7.04 19.63 8.01
C ILE A 61 -8.53 19.98 7.93
N ASN A 62 -8.96 20.68 6.89
CA ASN A 62 -10.38 21.03 6.70
C ASN A 62 -11.28 19.80 6.50
N GLN A 63 -10.79 18.77 5.82
CA GLN A 63 -11.53 17.51 5.69
C GLN A 63 -11.66 16.79 7.05
N ALA A 64 -10.63 16.82 7.88
CA ALA A 64 -10.69 16.26 9.24
C ALA A 64 -11.62 17.08 10.15
N GLU A 65 -11.59 18.41 10.03
CA GLU A 65 -12.51 19.33 10.75
C GLU A 65 -13.98 18.99 10.51
N MET A 66 -14.35 18.73 9.25
CA MET A 66 -15.72 18.36 8.90
C MET A 66 -16.16 17.02 9.50
N ARG A 67 -15.23 16.19 9.96
CA ARG A 67 -15.49 14.83 10.48
C ARG A 67 -15.24 14.69 11.98
N ILE A 68 -14.78 15.71 12.65
CA ILE A 68 -14.38 15.65 14.07
C ILE A 68 -15.53 15.24 15.00
N HIS A 69 -16.76 15.60 14.64
CA HIS A 69 -17.97 15.30 15.38
C HIS A 69 -18.83 14.18 14.77
N ASP A 70 -18.35 13.54 13.69
CA ASP A 70 -19.07 12.44 13.08
C ASP A 70 -19.13 11.23 14.03
N ASN A 71 -20.30 10.61 14.12
CA ASN A 71 -20.47 9.37 14.88
C ASN A 71 -19.75 8.21 14.18
N TRP A 72 -19.24 7.29 14.99
CA TRP A 72 -18.71 6.01 14.50
C TRP A 72 -19.87 5.03 14.34
N GLU A 73 -20.38 4.94 13.11
CA GLU A 73 -21.51 4.05 12.79
C GLU A 73 -21.15 2.59 13.06
N SER A 74 -22.10 1.83 13.59
CA SER A 74 -21.96 0.38 13.76
C SER A 74 -22.16 -0.34 12.42
N LEU A 75 -21.61 -1.55 12.32
CA LEU A 75 -21.83 -2.49 11.22
C LEU A 75 -22.75 -3.64 11.71
N PRO A 76 -24.08 -3.46 11.73
CA PRO A 76 -24.97 -4.43 12.31
C PRO A 76 -25.03 -5.72 11.49
N ALA A 77 -25.30 -6.83 12.17
CA ALA A 77 -25.43 -8.15 11.57
C ALA A 77 -26.45 -8.17 10.40
N SER A 78 -27.53 -7.42 10.50
CA SER A 78 -28.56 -7.33 9.45
C SER A 78 -28.00 -6.83 8.13
N LEU A 79 -27.12 -5.81 8.13
CA LEU A 79 -26.46 -5.32 6.92
C LEU A 79 -25.45 -6.34 6.36
N PHE A 80 -24.77 -7.07 7.23
CA PHE A 80 -23.84 -8.12 6.78
C PHE A 80 -24.60 -9.27 6.08
N MET A 81 -25.71 -9.72 6.67
CA MET A 81 -26.55 -10.81 6.18
C MET A 81 -27.26 -10.47 4.87
N GLU A 82 -27.55 -9.20 4.62
CA GLU A 82 -28.29 -8.72 3.44
C GLU A 82 -27.64 -9.19 2.14
N TYR A 83 -26.32 -9.21 2.07
CA TYR A 83 -25.63 -9.71 0.88
C TYR A 83 -25.98 -11.16 0.54
N LYS A 84 -26.05 -12.05 1.53
CA LYS A 84 -26.43 -13.45 1.30
C LYS A 84 -27.92 -13.62 0.95
N GLN A 85 -28.77 -12.71 1.40
CA GLN A 85 -30.21 -12.78 1.18
C GLN A 85 -30.62 -12.17 -0.16
N THR A 86 -30.00 -11.08 -0.57
CA THR A 86 -30.47 -10.25 -1.70
C THR A 86 -29.41 -10.02 -2.77
N GLY A 87 -28.13 -10.32 -2.49
CA GLY A 87 -27.00 -9.98 -3.35
C GLY A 87 -26.54 -8.51 -3.21
N ASP A 88 -27.26 -7.67 -2.45
CA ASP A 88 -26.85 -6.27 -2.24
C ASP A 88 -25.72 -6.18 -1.21
N ARG A 89 -24.62 -5.63 -1.65
CA ARG A 89 -23.45 -5.35 -0.82
C ARG A 89 -23.25 -3.86 -0.52
N ASN A 90 -23.97 -2.97 -1.23
CA ASN A 90 -23.69 -1.55 -1.24
C ASN A 90 -24.00 -0.90 0.10
N ARG A 91 -25.09 -1.28 0.76
CA ARG A 91 -25.47 -0.69 2.05
C ARG A 91 -24.40 -0.94 3.12
N TYR A 92 -23.91 -2.19 3.24
CA TYR A 92 -22.81 -2.50 4.14
C TYR A 92 -21.53 -1.74 3.76
N GLN A 93 -21.16 -1.80 2.48
CA GLN A 93 -19.92 -1.18 1.96
C GLN A 93 -19.91 0.33 2.19
N ASN A 94 -21.02 1.02 2.02
CA ASN A 94 -21.11 2.46 2.24
C ASN A 94 -20.76 2.84 3.68
N VAL A 95 -21.33 2.14 4.68
CA VAL A 95 -21.01 2.36 6.09
C VAL A 95 -19.55 1.99 6.37
N TYR A 96 -19.10 0.84 5.88
CA TYR A 96 -17.75 0.34 6.05
C TYR A 96 -16.71 1.35 5.54
N PHE A 97 -16.82 1.79 4.28
CA PHE A 97 -15.86 2.71 3.68
C PHE A 97 -15.92 4.12 4.29
N LYS A 98 -17.11 4.56 4.72
CA LYS A 98 -17.24 5.81 5.47
C LYS A 98 -16.42 5.78 6.76
N LYS A 99 -16.52 4.69 7.55
CA LYS A 99 -15.72 4.50 8.78
C LYS A 99 -14.21 4.51 8.47
N ARG A 100 -13.75 3.76 7.49
CA ARG A 100 -12.31 3.70 7.11
C ARG A 100 -11.81 5.05 6.61
N SER A 101 -12.59 5.74 5.79
CA SER A 101 -12.27 7.09 5.32
C SER A 101 -12.21 8.10 6.47
N GLN A 102 -13.13 8.03 7.43
CA GLN A 102 -13.12 8.90 8.61
C GLN A 102 -11.86 8.68 9.45
N LEU A 103 -11.47 7.41 9.68
CA LEU A 103 -10.28 7.05 10.44
C LEU A 103 -9.00 7.65 9.80
N THR A 104 -8.81 7.40 8.51
CA THR A 104 -7.63 7.89 7.79
C THR A 104 -7.63 9.41 7.66
N THR A 105 -8.80 10.04 7.46
CA THR A 105 -8.92 11.50 7.38
C THR A 105 -8.54 12.17 8.69
N LEU A 106 -9.03 11.67 9.84
CA LEU A 106 -8.68 12.21 11.15
C LEU A 106 -7.19 12.04 11.47
N ALA A 107 -6.61 10.86 11.14
CA ALA A 107 -5.18 10.63 11.32
C ALA A 107 -4.34 11.60 10.48
N MET A 108 -4.69 11.81 9.20
CA MET A 108 -3.98 12.75 8.34
C MET A 108 -4.16 14.21 8.78
N GLY A 109 -5.34 14.59 9.22
CA GLY A 109 -5.60 15.94 9.76
C GLY A 109 -4.74 16.23 10.98
N GLU A 110 -4.67 15.30 11.93
CA GLU A 110 -3.84 15.45 13.13
C GLU A 110 -2.36 15.50 12.79
N LEU A 111 -1.89 14.59 11.92
CA LEU A 111 -0.50 14.53 11.52
C LEU A 111 -0.01 15.85 10.91
N LEU A 112 -0.86 16.53 10.15
CA LEU A 112 -0.54 17.78 9.46
C LEU A 112 -0.81 19.04 10.28
N GLU A 113 -1.71 18.97 11.27
CA GLU A 113 -1.99 20.12 12.15
C GLU A 113 -1.11 20.13 13.40
N GLY A 114 -0.93 18.97 14.05
CA GLY A 114 -0.07 18.79 15.22
C GLY A 114 -0.60 19.45 16.51
N LYS A 115 -1.93 19.66 16.63
CA LYS A 115 -2.53 20.35 17.79
C LYS A 115 -3.23 19.45 18.80
N GLY A 116 -3.32 18.15 18.52
CA GLY A 116 -3.93 17.17 19.42
C GLY A 116 -5.46 17.09 19.39
N ARG A 117 -6.15 17.98 18.65
CA ARG A 117 -7.62 18.05 18.68
C ARG A 117 -8.33 16.88 17.98
N PHE A 118 -7.65 16.21 17.03
CA PHE A 118 -8.19 15.04 16.36
C PHE A 118 -7.78 13.72 17.04
N ILE A 119 -6.91 13.74 18.07
CA ILE A 119 -6.41 12.54 18.73
C ILE A 119 -7.54 11.74 19.38
N LEU A 120 -8.41 12.38 20.19
CA LEU A 120 -9.49 11.67 20.86
C LEU A 120 -10.52 11.10 19.87
N PRO A 121 -11.01 11.84 18.86
CA PRO A 121 -11.82 11.26 17.79
C PRO A 121 -11.15 10.11 17.06
N LEU A 122 -9.84 10.20 16.78
CA LEU A 122 -9.06 9.13 16.17
C LEU A 122 -9.03 7.87 17.04
N ILE A 123 -8.77 7.99 18.34
CA ILE A 123 -8.79 6.87 19.30
C ILE A 123 -10.17 6.21 19.33
N ASN A 124 -11.26 6.98 19.35
CA ASN A 124 -12.62 6.43 19.27
C ASN A 124 -12.81 5.59 18.01
N GLY A 125 -12.28 6.03 16.87
CA GLY A 125 -12.33 5.29 15.63
C GLY A 125 -11.50 4.02 15.62
N ILE A 126 -10.30 4.07 16.19
CA ILE A 126 -9.44 2.90 16.36
C ILE A 126 -10.14 1.84 17.21
N LEU A 127 -10.67 2.21 18.37
CA LEU A 127 -11.36 1.27 19.26
C LEU A 127 -12.63 0.72 18.61
N SER A 128 -13.45 1.59 18.00
CA SER A 128 -14.64 1.14 17.25
C SER A 128 -14.29 0.17 16.11
N THR A 129 -13.12 0.31 15.49
CA THR A 129 -12.63 -0.61 14.46
C THR A 129 -12.13 -1.92 15.08
N CYS A 130 -11.42 -1.86 16.20
CA CYS A 130 -10.96 -3.06 16.93
C CYS A 130 -12.10 -3.93 17.47
N GLU A 131 -13.26 -3.34 17.75
CA GLU A 131 -14.46 -4.02 18.24
C GLU A 131 -15.27 -4.74 17.15
N GLU A 132 -15.00 -4.47 15.87
CA GLU A 132 -15.65 -5.20 14.78
C GLU A 132 -15.25 -6.69 14.80
N THR A 133 -16.23 -7.57 14.57
CA THR A 133 -15.98 -9.02 14.53
C THR A 133 -14.99 -9.38 13.43
N TRP A 134 -15.12 -8.77 12.24
CA TRP A 134 -14.26 -8.99 11.09
C TRP A 134 -14.07 -7.70 10.27
N TRP A 135 -12.89 -7.52 9.68
CA TRP A 135 -12.53 -6.29 8.95
C TRP A 135 -12.74 -6.34 7.44
N GLY A 136 -13.53 -7.29 6.96
CA GLY A 136 -13.77 -7.44 5.53
C GLY A 136 -15.20 -7.12 5.11
N LEU A 137 -15.51 -7.43 3.85
CA LEU A 137 -16.83 -7.19 3.24
C LEU A 137 -17.62 -8.50 3.10
N PRO A 138 -18.94 -8.49 3.28
CA PRO A 138 -19.79 -9.70 3.19
C PRO A 138 -19.55 -10.52 1.92
N ALA A 139 -19.28 -9.86 0.78
CA ALA A 139 -19.01 -10.51 -0.50
C ALA A 139 -17.71 -11.33 -0.51
N HIS A 140 -16.81 -11.12 0.46
CA HIS A 140 -15.53 -11.82 0.60
C HIS A 140 -15.55 -12.88 1.72
N TYR A 141 -16.72 -13.20 2.26
CA TYR A 141 -16.87 -14.15 3.36
C TYR A 141 -17.83 -15.28 2.99
N GLY A 142 -17.50 -16.51 3.38
CA GLY A 142 -18.24 -17.70 2.95
C GLY A 142 -19.61 -17.88 3.59
N THR A 143 -19.77 -17.45 4.85
CA THR A 143 -20.99 -17.64 5.66
C THR A 143 -21.83 -16.36 5.76
N CYS A 144 -23.04 -16.47 6.34
CA CYS A 144 -23.93 -15.31 6.49
C CYS A 144 -23.54 -14.37 7.62
N LEU A 145 -22.69 -14.80 8.56
CA LEU A 145 -22.10 -13.98 9.63
C LEU A 145 -20.63 -14.35 9.81
N PRO A 146 -19.76 -13.41 10.12
CA PRO A 146 -18.36 -13.70 10.40
C PRO A 146 -18.20 -14.38 11.76
N GLN A 147 -17.26 -15.31 11.85
CA GLN A 147 -16.91 -15.98 13.10
C GLN A 147 -15.71 -15.27 13.74
N PRO A 148 -15.74 -15.00 15.05
CA PRO A 148 -14.63 -14.31 15.74
C PRO A 148 -13.30 -15.07 15.66
N GLU A 149 -13.33 -16.39 15.71
CA GLU A 149 -12.16 -17.28 15.69
C GLU A 149 -11.65 -17.54 14.26
N ASP A 150 -12.51 -17.42 13.24
CA ASP A 150 -12.13 -17.66 11.85
C ASP A 150 -11.88 -16.34 11.12
N GLN A 151 -10.70 -15.79 11.31
CA GLN A 151 -10.28 -14.56 10.62
C GLN A 151 -9.82 -14.88 9.20
N THR A 152 -10.71 -14.73 8.24
CA THR A 152 -10.37 -14.79 6.81
C THR A 152 -9.65 -13.52 6.39
N VAL A 153 -8.42 -13.66 5.88
CA VAL A 153 -7.63 -12.53 5.38
C VAL A 153 -8.03 -12.23 3.93
N ALA A 154 -8.89 -11.22 3.77
CA ALA A 154 -9.37 -10.71 2.49
C ALA A 154 -8.84 -9.28 2.24
N LEU A 155 -9.07 -8.72 1.04
CA LEU A 155 -8.56 -7.41 0.59
C LEU A 155 -8.67 -6.32 1.66
N PHE A 156 -9.90 -6.04 2.09
CA PHE A 156 -10.15 -4.90 3.00
C PHE A 156 -9.85 -5.23 4.47
N ALA A 157 -9.80 -6.50 4.84
CA ALA A 157 -9.30 -6.91 6.15
C ALA A 157 -7.79 -6.61 6.26
N ALA A 158 -7.03 -6.98 5.24
CA ALA A 158 -5.61 -6.68 5.15
C ALA A 158 -5.35 -5.16 5.08
N GLN A 159 -6.11 -4.43 4.24
CA GLN A 159 -5.98 -2.97 4.14
C GLN A 159 -6.27 -2.26 5.48
N THR A 160 -7.34 -2.63 6.18
CA THR A 160 -7.64 -2.09 7.51
C THR A 160 -6.49 -2.32 8.49
N ALA A 161 -5.90 -3.51 8.46
CA ALA A 161 -4.75 -3.84 9.30
C ALA A 161 -3.51 -3.02 8.94
N GLY A 162 -3.19 -2.89 7.66
CA GLY A 162 -2.07 -2.06 7.20
C GLY A 162 -2.23 -0.59 7.57
N ASP A 163 -3.45 -0.06 7.43
CA ASP A 163 -3.75 1.33 7.83
C ASP A 163 -3.61 1.51 9.36
N LEU A 164 -4.14 0.58 10.17
CA LEU A 164 -3.98 0.63 11.62
C LEU A 164 -2.51 0.46 12.06
N ALA A 165 -1.74 -0.39 11.40
CA ALA A 165 -0.31 -0.54 11.69
C ALA A 165 0.47 0.75 11.43
N LEU A 166 0.19 1.43 10.31
CA LEU A 166 0.82 2.71 9.98
C LEU A 166 0.37 3.83 10.92
N ILE A 167 -0.92 3.91 11.26
CA ILE A 167 -1.42 4.86 12.26
C ILE A 167 -0.75 4.60 13.62
N GLN A 168 -0.67 3.35 14.04
CA GLN A 168 0.01 2.97 15.27
C GLN A 168 1.47 3.41 15.27
N ASP A 169 2.19 3.17 14.18
CA ASP A 169 3.61 3.50 14.07
C ASP A 169 3.85 5.00 14.13
N VAL A 170 3.11 5.77 13.33
CA VAL A 170 3.22 7.23 13.26
C VAL A 170 2.85 7.91 14.58
N PHE A 171 1.82 7.44 15.28
CA PHE A 171 1.32 8.05 16.52
C PHE A 171 1.74 7.32 17.80
N ARG A 172 2.67 6.35 17.74
CA ARG A 172 3.03 5.47 18.84
C ARG A 172 3.28 6.20 20.16
N HIS A 173 4.11 7.23 20.14
CA HIS A 173 4.47 7.98 21.35
C HIS A 173 3.28 8.72 21.97
N VAL A 174 2.39 9.27 21.13
CA VAL A 174 1.18 9.95 21.60
C VAL A 174 0.24 8.94 22.23
N PHE A 175 0.04 7.79 21.60
CA PHE A 175 -0.82 6.73 22.13
C PHE A 175 -0.28 6.17 23.45
N ASP A 176 1.02 5.93 23.56
CA ASP A 176 1.66 5.48 24.81
C ASP A 176 1.55 6.53 25.93
N SER A 177 1.63 7.82 25.60
CA SER A 177 1.47 8.91 26.58
C SER A 177 0.05 9.00 27.17
N ILE A 178 -0.96 8.60 26.39
CA ILE A 178 -2.36 8.55 26.83
C ILE A 178 -2.63 7.23 27.57
N SER A 179 -2.32 6.10 26.94
CA SER A 179 -2.40 4.78 27.52
C SER A 179 -1.64 3.75 26.67
N PRO A 180 -0.65 3.05 27.23
CA PRO A 180 0.01 1.93 26.53
C PRO A 180 -0.95 0.83 26.06
N LEU A 181 -2.12 0.70 26.71
CA LEU A 181 -3.16 -0.27 26.35
C LEU A 181 -3.68 -0.06 24.93
N LEU A 182 -3.64 1.16 24.42
CA LEU A 182 -4.09 1.44 23.04
C LEU A 182 -3.17 0.76 22.01
N ASN A 183 -1.86 0.94 22.13
CA ASN A 183 -0.89 0.27 21.27
C ASN A 183 -0.92 -1.25 21.44
N GLN A 184 -1.12 -1.76 22.66
CA GLN A 184 -1.29 -3.18 22.93
C GLN A 184 -2.54 -3.74 22.26
N ARG A 185 -3.68 -3.02 22.33
CA ARG A 185 -4.93 -3.45 21.67
C ARG A 185 -4.77 -3.50 20.15
N ILE A 186 -4.20 -2.48 19.54
CA ILE A 186 -3.95 -2.48 18.08
C ILE A 186 -3.06 -3.68 17.70
N THR A 187 -1.93 -3.86 18.38
CA THR A 187 -1.00 -4.96 18.11
C THR A 187 -1.67 -6.32 18.25
N HIS A 188 -2.51 -6.51 19.29
CA HIS A 188 -3.27 -7.75 19.49
C HIS A 188 -4.18 -8.04 18.29
N GLU A 189 -4.94 -7.05 17.83
CA GLU A 189 -5.85 -7.23 16.72
C GLU A 189 -5.10 -7.50 15.39
N LEU A 190 -3.97 -6.84 15.17
CA LEU A 190 -3.13 -7.07 13.99
C LEU A 190 -2.57 -8.50 13.94
N LYS A 191 -2.10 -9.00 15.08
CA LYS A 191 -1.60 -10.39 15.19
C LYS A 191 -2.72 -11.39 14.98
N ARG A 192 -3.81 -11.28 15.72
CA ARG A 192 -4.95 -12.21 15.68
C ARG A 192 -5.63 -12.26 14.30
N ARG A 193 -5.74 -11.13 13.61
CA ARG A 193 -6.52 -11.03 12.37
C ARG A 193 -5.71 -11.25 11.11
N ILE A 194 -4.41 -11.02 11.15
CA ILE A 194 -3.56 -11.08 9.95
C ILE A 194 -2.39 -12.04 10.13
N LEU A 195 -1.49 -11.81 11.12
CA LEU A 195 -0.25 -12.56 11.19
C LEU A 195 -0.48 -14.04 11.51
N GLU A 196 -1.25 -14.34 12.54
CA GLU A 196 -1.55 -15.73 12.93
C GLU A 196 -2.29 -16.50 11.82
N PRO A 197 -3.37 -15.96 11.21
CA PRO A 197 -4.02 -16.64 10.09
C PRO A 197 -3.11 -16.85 8.88
N CYS A 198 -2.26 -15.87 8.52
CA CYS A 198 -1.35 -16.00 7.38
C CYS A 198 -0.22 -17.01 7.63
N ARG A 199 0.22 -17.21 8.88
CA ARG A 199 1.20 -18.25 9.26
C ARG A 199 0.59 -19.65 9.26
N THR A 200 -0.65 -19.79 9.70
CA THR A 200 -1.27 -21.09 9.98
C THR A 200 -2.17 -21.61 8.87
N ARG A 201 -2.54 -20.78 7.90
CA ARG A 201 -3.49 -21.11 6.84
C ARG A 201 -2.93 -20.72 5.47
N THR A 202 -3.25 -21.53 4.46
CA THR A 202 -3.03 -21.16 3.06
C THR A 202 -4.32 -20.59 2.50
N PHE A 203 -4.29 -19.33 2.10
CA PHE A 203 -5.41 -18.67 1.43
C PHE A 203 -5.26 -18.77 -0.09
N LYS A 204 -6.38 -18.88 -0.81
CA LYS A 204 -6.40 -19.00 -2.26
C LYS A 204 -5.64 -17.86 -2.96
N TRP A 205 -5.77 -16.63 -2.47
CA TRP A 205 -5.08 -15.47 -3.04
C TRP A 205 -3.54 -15.56 -3.02
N MET A 206 -2.96 -16.40 -2.15
CA MET A 206 -1.49 -16.60 -2.09
C MET A 206 -0.94 -17.26 -3.36
N THR A 207 -1.80 -17.98 -4.08
CA THR A 207 -1.49 -18.70 -5.33
C THR A 207 -2.40 -18.25 -6.47
N GLU A 208 -2.72 -16.96 -6.53
CA GLU A 208 -3.45 -16.33 -7.62
C GLU A 208 -2.61 -15.21 -8.24
N ASP A 209 -2.79 -14.99 -9.53
CA ASP A 209 -2.10 -13.98 -10.34
C ASP A 209 -2.89 -12.69 -10.51
N ASN A 210 -4.05 -12.56 -9.82
CA ASN A 210 -4.87 -11.36 -9.78
C ASN A 210 -4.44 -10.37 -8.68
N ASN A 211 -5.09 -9.22 -8.63
CA ASN A 211 -4.78 -8.12 -7.70
C ASN A 211 -4.91 -8.46 -6.21
N TRP A 212 -5.63 -9.52 -5.84
CA TRP A 212 -5.76 -9.95 -4.44
C TRP A 212 -4.41 -10.27 -3.82
N ASN A 213 -3.57 -10.98 -4.58
CA ASN A 213 -2.25 -11.39 -4.10
C ASN A 213 -1.39 -10.18 -3.68
N PRO A 214 -0.98 -9.26 -4.56
CA PRO A 214 -0.10 -8.16 -4.17
C PRO A 214 -0.78 -7.16 -3.22
N TRP A 215 -2.10 -6.96 -3.32
CA TRP A 215 -2.82 -6.07 -2.41
C TRP A 215 -2.76 -6.59 -0.97
N ILE A 216 -3.16 -7.83 -0.73
CA ILE A 216 -3.14 -8.41 0.62
C ILE A 216 -1.70 -8.54 1.12
N THR A 217 -0.78 -9.02 0.29
CA THR A 217 0.62 -9.22 0.64
C THR A 217 1.31 -7.92 1.04
N SER A 218 1.03 -6.79 0.37
CA SER A 218 1.63 -5.50 0.73
C SER A 218 1.22 -5.03 2.13
N HIS A 219 -0.04 -5.24 2.51
CA HIS A 219 -0.51 -4.92 3.85
C HIS A 219 -0.03 -5.93 4.91
N TRP A 220 0.05 -7.21 4.56
CA TRP A 220 0.63 -8.22 5.44
C TRP A 220 2.10 -7.91 5.76
N ILE A 221 2.93 -7.59 4.76
CA ILE A 221 4.31 -7.15 4.95
C ILE A 221 4.36 -5.91 5.86
N THR A 222 3.50 -4.92 5.63
CA THR A 222 3.40 -3.72 6.48
C THR A 222 3.15 -4.09 7.95
N VAL A 223 2.16 -4.95 8.19
CA VAL A 223 1.81 -5.41 9.55
C VAL A 223 2.95 -6.20 10.17
N ALA A 224 3.58 -7.13 9.44
CA ALA A 224 4.69 -7.95 9.93
C ALA A 224 5.89 -7.11 10.34
N LEU A 225 6.26 -6.13 9.51
CA LEU A 225 7.42 -5.26 9.79
C LEU A 225 7.20 -4.32 10.98
N ILE A 226 5.98 -3.85 11.20
CA ILE A 226 5.65 -2.87 12.25
C ILE A 226 5.26 -3.55 13.57
N ALA A 227 4.37 -4.55 13.52
CA ALA A 227 3.71 -5.10 14.70
C ALA A 227 4.41 -6.35 15.28
N GLU A 228 5.15 -7.13 14.47
CA GLU A 228 5.86 -8.30 14.96
C GLU A 228 7.25 -7.91 15.47
N LYS A 229 7.46 -8.08 16.77
CA LYS A 229 8.74 -7.74 17.42
C LYS A 229 9.69 -8.93 17.54
N ASP A 230 9.18 -10.17 17.46
CA ASP A 230 9.99 -11.38 17.38
C ASP A 230 10.58 -11.50 15.97
N ILE A 231 11.90 -11.43 15.84
CA ILE A 231 12.58 -11.43 14.56
C ILE A 231 12.38 -12.75 13.79
N SER A 232 12.28 -13.87 14.48
CA SER A 232 12.08 -15.18 13.85
C SER A 232 10.66 -15.29 13.27
N LYS A 233 9.64 -14.86 14.02
CA LYS A 233 8.26 -14.80 13.53
C LYS A 233 8.10 -13.78 12.40
N ARG A 234 8.78 -12.63 12.49
CA ARG A 234 8.80 -11.65 11.40
C ARG A 234 9.43 -12.23 10.14
N ALA A 235 10.56 -12.94 10.27
CA ALA A 235 11.22 -13.61 9.16
C ALA A 235 10.33 -14.72 8.55
N GLU A 236 9.57 -15.45 9.37
CA GLU A 236 8.57 -16.41 8.91
C GLU A 236 7.48 -15.72 8.07
N ASP A 237 6.86 -14.65 8.57
CA ASP A 237 5.87 -13.87 7.82
C ASP A 237 6.42 -13.40 6.47
N ILE A 238 7.62 -12.82 6.47
CA ILE A 238 8.25 -12.31 5.25
C ILE A 238 8.60 -13.45 4.29
N SER A 239 9.06 -14.61 4.78
CA SER A 239 9.33 -15.77 3.93
C SER A 239 8.06 -16.28 3.22
N LEU A 240 6.93 -16.31 3.93
CA LEU A 240 5.64 -16.70 3.35
C LEU A 240 5.12 -15.64 2.36
N ALA A 241 5.26 -14.36 2.70
CA ALA A 241 4.89 -13.25 1.82
C ALA A 241 5.72 -13.25 0.53
N LEU A 242 7.02 -13.54 0.61
CA LEU A 242 7.89 -13.66 -0.57
C LEU A 242 7.45 -14.81 -1.50
N LYS A 243 6.95 -15.93 -0.97
CA LYS A 243 6.40 -17.03 -1.78
C LYS A 243 5.14 -16.58 -2.54
N ALA A 244 4.25 -15.82 -1.88
CA ALA A 244 3.07 -15.27 -2.54
C ALA A 244 3.45 -14.23 -3.61
N MET A 245 4.40 -13.34 -3.31
CA MET A 245 4.94 -12.38 -4.29
C MET A 245 5.57 -13.06 -5.49
N ASP A 246 6.36 -14.11 -5.27
CA ASP A 246 7.02 -14.85 -6.35
C ASP A 246 5.99 -15.55 -7.24
N TYR A 247 4.94 -16.11 -6.65
CA TYR A 247 3.84 -16.69 -7.44
C TYR A 247 3.22 -15.62 -8.36
N TYR A 248 2.79 -14.49 -7.81
CA TYR A 248 2.22 -13.39 -8.58
C TYR A 248 3.19 -12.89 -9.67
N TYR A 249 4.43 -12.59 -9.31
CA TYR A 249 5.42 -12.05 -10.23
C TYR A 249 5.78 -13.02 -11.36
N SER A 250 5.93 -14.32 -11.07
CA SER A 250 6.26 -15.31 -12.09
C SER A 250 5.16 -15.50 -13.13
N HIS A 251 3.87 -15.38 -12.72
CA HIS A 251 2.71 -15.51 -13.61
C HIS A 251 2.28 -14.20 -14.27
N TYR A 252 2.72 -13.06 -13.74
CA TYR A 252 2.42 -11.76 -14.33
C TYR A 252 3.02 -11.63 -15.74
N ARG A 253 2.33 -10.94 -16.64
CA ARG A 253 2.73 -10.79 -18.06
C ARG A 253 4.10 -10.12 -18.19
N ASN A 254 4.92 -10.64 -19.10
CA ASN A 254 6.27 -10.12 -19.34
C ASN A 254 6.28 -8.72 -20.00
N ASP A 255 5.19 -8.33 -20.68
CA ASP A 255 5.02 -6.99 -21.25
C ASP A 255 4.70 -5.91 -20.21
N GLY A 256 4.40 -6.32 -18.96
CA GLY A 256 4.04 -5.43 -17.86
C GLY A 256 2.59 -4.96 -17.87
N GLY A 257 1.75 -5.47 -18.77
CA GLY A 257 0.34 -5.12 -18.90
C GLY A 257 -0.48 -5.57 -17.69
N CYS A 258 -1.38 -4.73 -17.20
CA CYS A 258 -2.35 -5.09 -16.16
C CYS A 258 -3.61 -5.63 -16.83
N ASP A 259 -3.88 -6.92 -16.71
CA ASP A 259 -4.99 -7.60 -17.38
C ASP A 259 -6.37 -7.07 -16.97
N GLU A 260 -6.52 -6.61 -15.73
CA GLU A 260 -7.75 -5.97 -15.23
C GLU A 260 -7.91 -4.51 -15.70
N GLY A 261 -6.95 -3.99 -16.46
CA GLY A 261 -6.97 -2.64 -17.00
C GLY A 261 -6.36 -1.57 -16.08
N PRO A 262 -6.23 -0.32 -16.60
CA PRO A 262 -5.55 0.77 -15.87
C PRO A 262 -6.21 1.17 -14.56
N GLY A 263 -7.52 0.90 -14.38
CA GLY A 263 -8.23 1.14 -13.13
C GLY A 263 -7.74 0.30 -11.95
N TYR A 264 -7.16 -0.86 -12.23
CA TYR A 264 -6.63 -1.80 -11.23
C TYR A 264 -5.11 -1.75 -11.08
N TRP A 265 -4.41 -0.97 -11.91
CA TRP A 265 -2.95 -0.89 -11.86
C TRP A 265 -2.42 -0.59 -10.45
N ALA A 266 -3.03 0.35 -9.74
CA ALA A 266 -2.60 0.72 -8.39
C ALA A 266 -2.78 -0.44 -7.38
N SER A 267 -3.84 -1.23 -7.53
CA SER A 267 -4.17 -2.37 -6.66
C SER A 267 -3.38 -3.65 -7.01
N SER A 268 -2.79 -3.68 -8.19
CA SER A 268 -2.03 -4.79 -8.77
C SER A 268 -0.53 -4.44 -8.77
N CYS A 269 -0.02 -3.82 -9.84
CA CYS A 269 1.40 -3.43 -9.96
C CYS A 269 1.86 -2.47 -8.86
N GLY A 270 1.00 -1.51 -8.47
CA GLY A 270 1.33 -0.54 -7.42
C GLY A 270 1.46 -1.20 -6.04
N CYS A 271 0.60 -2.17 -5.71
CA CYS A 271 0.73 -2.95 -4.48
C CYS A 271 1.95 -3.87 -4.52
N PHE A 272 2.28 -4.46 -5.67
CA PHE A 272 3.50 -5.24 -5.84
C PHE A 272 4.76 -4.36 -5.68
N PHE A 273 4.73 -3.15 -6.22
CA PHE A 273 5.76 -2.16 -5.94
C PHE A 273 5.89 -1.88 -4.44
N ASN A 274 4.78 -1.66 -3.71
CA ASN A 274 4.81 -1.46 -2.26
C ASN A 274 5.46 -2.63 -1.53
N CYS A 275 5.17 -3.87 -1.92
CA CYS A 275 5.82 -5.05 -1.34
C CYS A 275 7.35 -4.95 -1.47
N ASN A 276 7.85 -4.72 -2.69
CA ASN A 276 9.29 -4.63 -2.93
C ASN A 276 9.92 -3.41 -2.24
N TYR A 277 9.26 -2.26 -2.28
CA TYR A 277 9.75 -1.04 -1.66
C TYR A 277 9.91 -1.16 -0.14
N LEU A 278 8.93 -1.77 0.54
CA LEU A 278 9.00 -2.04 1.98
C LEU A 278 10.12 -3.02 2.31
N LEU A 279 10.23 -4.11 1.54
CA LEU A 279 11.27 -5.12 1.74
C LEU A 279 12.67 -4.57 1.43
N TYR A 280 12.81 -3.75 0.38
CA TYR A 280 14.05 -3.05 0.08
C TYR A 280 14.51 -2.21 1.29
N LYS A 281 13.60 -1.41 1.86
CA LYS A 281 13.90 -0.60 3.05
C LYS A 281 14.18 -1.46 4.30
N ALA A 282 13.40 -2.50 4.52
CA ALA A 282 13.52 -3.36 5.69
C ALA A 282 14.72 -4.31 5.66
N THR A 283 15.42 -4.40 4.53
CA THR A 283 16.60 -5.26 4.34
C THR A 283 17.84 -4.49 3.88
N ASP A 284 17.86 -3.17 4.01
CA ASP A 284 18.95 -2.30 3.54
C ASP A 284 19.35 -2.62 2.08
N GLY A 285 18.34 -2.80 1.23
CA GLY A 285 18.51 -3.02 -0.20
C GLY A 285 18.87 -4.45 -0.61
N LYS A 286 18.82 -5.44 0.28
CA LYS A 286 19.19 -6.84 -0.08
C LYS A 286 18.07 -7.59 -0.82
N ILE A 287 16.81 -7.20 -0.65
CA ILE A 287 15.68 -7.65 -1.48
C ILE A 287 15.35 -6.51 -2.44
N ASP A 288 15.70 -6.68 -3.71
CA ASP A 288 15.68 -5.59 -4.69
C ASP A 288 15.34 -6.09 -6.09
N LEU A 289 14.25 -5.55 -6.66
CA LEU A 289 13.81 -5.83 -8.03
C LEU A 289 14.07 -4.65 -8.99
N ARG A 290 14.80 -3.60 -8.57
CA ARG A 290 14.99 -2.40 -9.39
C ARG A 290 15.72 -2.64 -10.71
N ASN A 291 16.45 -3.74 -10.84
CA ASN A 291 17.16 -4.09 -12.07
C ASN A 291 16.37 -5.08 -12.96
N GLU A 292 15.18 -5.51 -12.52
CA GLU A 292 14.33 -6.44 -13.25
C GLU A 292 13.52 -5.70 -14.32
N GLU A 293 13.76 -6.01 -15.59
CA GLU A 293 13.10 -5.35 -16.72
C GLU A 293 11.56 -5.48 -16.69
N LYS A 294 11.06 -6.64 -16.25
CA LYS A 294 9.61 -6.86 -16.07
C LYS A 294 9.03 -5.93 -15.03
N PHE A 295 9.73 -5.69 -13.91
CA PHE A 295 9.32 -4.77 -12.88
C PHE A 295 9.24 -3.32 -13.40
N HIS A 296 10.19 -2.89 -14.25
CA HIS A 296 10.12 -1.61 -14.95
C HIS A 296 8.86 -1.51 -15.82
N ARG A 297 8.62 -2.53 -16.67
CA ARG A 297 7.45 -2.55 -17.57
C ARG A 297 6.12 -2.49 -16.83
N MET A 298 6.00 -3.17 -15.68
CA MET A 298 4.84 -3.11 -14.80
C MET A 298 4.57 -1.67 -14.32
N GLY A 299 5.61 -0.94 -13.91
CA GLY A 299 5.50 0.45 -13.52
C GLY A 299 5.07 1.36 -14.67
N GLU A 300 5.74 1.23 -15.82
CA GLU A 300 5.54 2.08 -17.00
C GLU A 300 4.16 1.94 -17.65
N PHE A 301 3.50 0.81 -17.46
CA PHE A 301 2.20 0.52 -18.08
C PHE A 301 1.22 1.66 -17.94
N ILE A 302 1.09 2.23 -16.73
CA ILE A 302 0.10 3.29 -16.46
C ILE A 302 0.35 4.57 -17.27
N CYS A 303 1.61 4.89 -17.56
CA CYS A 303 1.98 6.02 -18.41
C CYS A 303 1.69 5.72 -19.89
N LYS A 304 1.94 4.47 -20.33
CA LYS A 304 1.75 4.05 -21.73
C LYS A 304 0.29 4.01 -22.17
N VAL A 305 -0.63 3.74 -21.24
CA VAL A 305 -2.07 3.67 -21.52
C VAL A 305 -2.82 5.00 -21.27
N TYR A 306 -2.10 6.06 -20.91
CA TYR A 306 -2.67 7.38 -20.69
C TYR A 306 -2.99 8.06 -22.03
N MET A 307 -4.24 8.52 -22.19
CA MET A 307 -4.74 9.13 -23.43
C MET A 307 -4.84 10.67 -23.37
N GLY A 308 -4.33 11.30 -22.32
CA GLY A 308 -4.32 12.76 -22.18
C GLY A 308 -5.35 13.33 -21.21
N ARG A 309 -5.93 14.49 -21.53
CA ARG A 309 -6.74 15.33 -20.62
C ARG A 309 -7.85 14.56 -19.87
N ASN A 310 -8.18 15.01 -18.66
CA ASN A 310 -9.28 14.50 -17.82
C ASN A 310 -9.12 13.06 -17.36
N ASN A 311 -7.89 12.61 -17.09
CA ASN A 311 -7.59 11.26 -16.59
C ASN A 311 -8.18 10.15 -17.48
N ARG A 312 -8.13 10.33 -18.81
CA ARG A 312 -8.55 9.31 -19.75
C ARG A 312 -7.44 8.30 -19.98
N PHE A 313 -7.82 7.04 -19.97
CA PHE A 313 -6.95 5.90 -20.21
C PHE A 313 -7.56 4.99 -21.27
N VAL A 314 -6.73 4.18 -21.91
CA VAL A 314 -7.21 3.08 -22.76
C VAL A 314 -8.13 2.22 -21.91
N ASN A 315 -9.37 2.01 -22.38
CA ASN A 315 -10.43 1.35 -21.61
C ASN A 315 -10.60 -0.10 -22.06
N PHE A 316 -10.32 -1.03 -21.14
CA PHE A 316 -10.56 -2.46 -21.31
C PHE A 316 -10.76 -3.13 -19.95
N ALA A 317 -11.25 -4.37 -19.95
CA ALA A 317 -11.58 -5.17 -18.77
C ALA A 317 -12.45 -4.35 -17.78
N ASP A 318 -12.13 -4.39 -16.49
CA ASP A 318 -12.90 -3.73 -15.43
C ASP A 318 -12.54 -2.25 -15.23
N ALA A 319 -11.75 -1.66 -16.14
CA ALA A 319 -11.36 -0.26 -16.03
C ALA A 319 -12.42 0.68 -16.54
N SER A 320 -12.61 1.80 -15.85
CA SER A 320 -13.36 2.94 -16.37
C SER A 320 -12.49 3.76 -17.33
N PRO A 321 -13.11 4.45 -18.35
CA PRO A 321 -12.36 5.34 -19.25
C PRO A 321 -11.67 6.50 -18.54
N ARG A 322 -12.13 6.84 -17.33
CA ARG A 322 -11.50 7.81 -16.43
C ARG A 322 -11.07 7.10 -15.16
N THR A 323 -9.79 7.13 -14.87
CA THR A 323 -9.20 6.47 -13.71
C THR A 323 -8.53 7.48 -12.81
N ASN A 324 -8.86 7.44 -11.53
CA ASN A 324 -8.15 8.21 -10.53
C ASN A 324 -6.84 7.48 -10.21
N LEU A 325 -5.74 8.17 -10.38
CA LEU A 325 -4.41 7.68 -10.02
C LEU A 325 -4.05 8.11 -8.61
N ASN A 326 -3.21 7.31 -7.96
CA ASN A 326 -2.39 7.78 -6.86
C ASN A 326 -1.11 8.40 -7.44
N PRO A 327 -1.01 9.73 -7.54
CA PRO A 327 0.13 10.38 -8.17
C PRO A 327 1.44 10.16 -7.39
N GLY A 328 1.37 10.06 -6.06
CA GLY A 328 2.54 9.77 -5.24
C GLY A 328 3.10 8.37 -5.49
N MET A 329 2.24 7.37 -5.66
CA MET A 329 2.66 6.01 -6.01
C MET A 329 3.37 5.97 -7.37
N VAL A 330 2.83 6.64 -8.38
CA VAL A 330 3.46 6.72 -9.72
C VAL A 330 4.82 7.40 -9.63
N TYR A 331 4.91 8.51 -8.88
CA TYR A 331 6.15 9.25 -8.68
C TYR A 331 7.20 8.40 -7.95
N GLU A 332 6.85 7.81 -6.81
CA GLU A 332 7.80 7.01 -6.01
C GLU A 332 8.23 5.72 -6.72
N TYR A 333 7.32 5.08 -7.46
CA TYR A 333 7.71 3.94 -8.29
C TYR A 333 8.72 4.38 -9.36
N GLY A 334 8.42 5.47 -10.08
CA GLY A 334 9.34 6.04 -11.08
C GLY A 334 10.71 6.41 -10.47
N LYS A 335 10.72 7.05 -9.31
CA LYS A 335 11.95 7.39 -8.59
C LYS A 335 12.74 6.14 -8.18
N PHE A 336 12.04 5.11 -7.68
CA PHE A 336 12.65 3.86 -7.24
C PHE A 336 13.37 3.11 -8.37
N ILE A 337 12.79 3.10 -9.57
CA ILE A 337 13.38 2.46 -10.76
C ILE A 337 14.16 3.41 -11.68
N GLY A 338 14.32 4.68 -11.30
CA GLY A 338 15.06 5.67 -12.09
C GLY A 338 14.32 6.14 -13.37
N ASN A 339 12.98 6.06 -13.41
CA ASN A 339 12.18 6.43 -14.59
C ASN A 339 11.64 7.86 -14.50
N ASN A 340 12.28 8.79 -15.22
CA ASN A 340 11.92 10.20 -15.21
C ASN A 340 10.52 10.48 -15.81
N THR A 341 10.06 9.68 -16.77
CA THR A 341 8.72 9.84 -17.38
C THR A 341 7.64 9.56 -16.32
N MET A 342 7.77 8.50 -15.55
CA MET A 342 6.85 8.19 -14.45
C MET A 342 6.89 9.29 -13.37
N MET A 343 8.08 9.75 -13.00
CA MET A 343 8.22 10.85 -12.03
C MET A 343 7.51 12.12 -12.51
N GLY A 344 7.74 12.53 -13.78
CA GLY A 344 7.08 13.68 -14.39
C GLY A 344 5.57 13.52 -14.46
N PHE A 345 5.08 12.34 -14.83
CA PHE A 345 3.66 12.04 -14.89
C PHE A 345 2.99 12.07 -13.50
N GLY A 346 3.61 11.47 -12.49
CA GLY A 346 3.14 11.54 -11.10
C GLY A 346 3.08 12.99 -10.59
N ALA A 347 4.13 13.78 -10.83
CA ALA A 347 4.18 15.19 -10.45
C ALA A 347 3.09 16.03 -11.13
N LEU A 348 2.85 15.81 -12.43
CA LEU A 348 1.77 16.48 -13.17
C LEU A 348 0.40 16.19 -12.55
N LYS A 349 0.12 14.92 -12.24
CA LYS A 349 -1.15 14.50 -11.64
C LYS A 349 -1.34 15.01 -10.21
N ALA A 350 -0.28 15.07 -9.42
CA ALA A 350 -0.32 15.70 -8.10
C ALA A 350 -0.68 17.20 -8.21
N LYS A 351 -0.06 17.92 -9.14
CA LYS A 351 -0.34 19.33 -9.39
C LYS A 351 -1.79 19.57 -9.80
N GLU A 352 -2.36 18.71 -10.65
CA GLU A 352 -3.77 18.78 -11.07
C GLU A 352 -4.73 18.60 -9.87
N SER A 353 -4.45 17.66 -8.94
CA SER A 353 -5.26 17.43 -7.75
C SER A 353 -5.18 18.60 -6.76
N ILE A 354 -3.98 19.14 -6.53
CA ILE A 354 -3.77 20.30 -5.67
C ILE A 354 -4.55 21.52 -6.19
N ALA A 355 -4.51 21.77 -7.51
CA ALA A 355 -5.24 22.88 -8.13
C ALA A 355 -6.76 22.78 -7.94
N LYS A 356 -7.29 21.56 -7.80
CA LYS A 356 -8.72 21.31 -7.52
C LYS A 356 -9.06 21.34 -6.04
N LYS A 357 -8.09 21.52 -5.15
CA LYS A 357 -8.23 21.42 -3.69
C LYS A 357 -8.80 20.06 -3.24
N GLU A 358 -8.49 19.00 -3.97
CA GLU A 358 -8.88 17.63 -3.64
C GLU A 358 -7.79 16.98 -2.78
N MET A 359 -8.23 16.20 -1.77
CA MET A 359 -7.29 15.28 -1.11
C MET A 359 -6.74 14.33 -2.17
N ILE A 360 -5.43 14.22 -2.22
CA ILE A 360 -4.77 13.33 -3.17
C ILE A 360 -4.97 11.90 -2.67
N SER A 361 -6.01 11.24 -3.16
CA SER A 361 -6.43 9.92 -2.68
C SER A 361 -6.06 8.79 -3.63
N ASN A 362 -6.06 7.57 -3.13
CA ASN A 362 -5.70 6.34 -3.85
C ASN A 362 -6.83 5.71 -4.66
N GLY A 363 -7.97 6.35 -4.83
CA GLY A 363 -9.14 5.68 -5.39
C GLY A 363 -9.94 4.88 -4.35
N LYS A 364 -10.48 3.72 -4.70
CA LYS A 364 -11.37 2.92 -3.84
C LYS A 364 -10.69 2.55 -2.51
N GLY A 365 -11.23 3.03 -1.39
CA GLY A 365 -10.72 2.79 -0.05
C GLY A 365 -9.43 3.58 0.21
N ALA A 366 -9.57 4.85 0.59
CA ALA A 366 -8.43 5.72 0.92
C ALA A 366 -7.54 5.08 2.00
N SER A 367 -6.43 4.47 1.59
CA SER A 367 -5.41 3.94 2.49
C SER A 367 -4.49 5.05 2.94
N ILE A 368 -4.16 5.06 4.23
CA ILE A 368 -3.22 6.05 4.79
C ILE A 368 -1.85 5.97 4.11
N ASN A 369 -1.42 4.79 3.69
CA ASN A 369 -0.16 4.61 2.96
C ASN A 369 -0.07 5.50 1.73
N GLY A 370 -1.16 5.58 0.96
CA GLY A 370 -1.19 6.41 -0.23
C GLY A 370 -1.15 7.90 0.06
N PHE A 371 -1.76 8.36 1.15
CA PHE A 371 -1.64 9.75 1.58
C PHE A 371 -0.22 10.08 2.01
N LEU A 372 0.41 9.24 2.83
CA LEU A 372 1.78 9.43 3.32
C LEU A 372 2.79 9.47 2.16
N TYR A 373 2.69 8.54 1.20
CA TYR A 373 3.50 8.59 -0.02
C TYR A 373 3.38 9.92 -0.74
N THR A 374 2.15 10.30 -1.03
CA THR A 374 1.89 11.48 -1.84
C THR A 374 2.39 12.75 -1.16
N LEU A 375 2.15 12.90 0.13
CA LEU A 375 2.57 14.10 0.86
C LEU A 375 4.09 14.24 0.91
N LEU A 376 4.81 13.16 1.16
CA LEU A 376 6.26 13.18 1.19
C LEU A 376 6.86 13.39 -0.21
N SER A 377 6.24 12.85 -1.26
CA SER A 377 6.70 13.03 -2.64
C SER A 377 6.43 14.43 -3.17
N VAL A 378 5.25 14.99 -2.88
CA VAL A 378 4.83 16.32 -3.36
C VAL A 378 5.63 17.44 -2.72
N SER A 379 6.06 17.30 -1.47
CA SER A 379 6.93 18.30 -0.83
C SER A 379 8.26 18.49 -1.59
N TYR A 380 8.78 17.45 -2.23
CA TYR A 380 9.96 17.55 -3.08
C TYR A 380 9.68 18.11 -4.48
N THR A 381 8.50 17.88 -5.04
CA THR A 381 8.15 18.38 -6.38
C THR A 381 7.87 19.88 -6.40
N HIS A 382 7.31 20.45 -5.34
CA HIS A 382 7.14 21.91 -5.22
C HIS A 382 8.47 22.68 -5.15
N LEU A 383 9.50 22.08 -4.56
CA LEU A 383 10.82 22.68 -4.45
C LEU A 383 11.64 22.59 -5.77
N ARG A 384 11.32 21.62 -6.67
CA ARG A 384 12.05 21.42 -7.94
C ARG A 384 11.26 21.81 -9.20
N ALA A 385 9.98 22.17 -9.11
CA ALA A 385 9.17 22.56 -10.27
C ALA A 385 9.62 23.87 -10.95
N HIS A 386 10.61 24.55 -10.40
CA HIS A 386 11.26 25.68 -11.07
C HIS A 386 12.39 25.27 -12.04
N GLU A 387 12.83 24.00 -12.07
CA GLU A 387 14.03 23.62 -12.82
C GLU A 387 13.82 22.71 -14.03
N THR A 388 12.64 22.17 -14.26
CA THR A 388 12.42 21.31 -15.45
C THR A 388 11.10 21.64 -16.15
N SER A 389 11.18 22.46 -17.20
CA SER A 389 10.19 22.49 -18.27
C SER A 389 10.27 21.19 -19.05
N LEU A 390 9.51 20.18 -18.63
CA LEU A 390 9.28 18.99 -19.45
C LEU A 390 8.25 19.35 -20.52
N HIS A 391 8.71 19.55 -21.73
CA HIS A 391 7.89 19.48 -22.93
C HIS A 391 7.49 18.01 -23.12
N LEU A 392 6.23 17.66 -22.80
CA LEU A 392 5.53 16.47 -23.26
C LEU A 392 4.74 16.79 -24.51
#